data_41eebe912bf37ba884c86f95c4761365
#
_entry.id   41eebe912bf37ba884c86f95c4761365
#
_cell.length_a   1.000
_cell.length_b   1.000
_cell.length_c   1.000
_cell.angle_alpha   90.00
_cell.angle_beta   90.00
_cell.angle_gamma   90.00
#
_symmetry.space_group_name_H-M   'P 1'
#
loop_
_entity.id
_entity.type
_entity.pdbx_description
1 polymer ?
#
loop_
_entity_poly.entity_id
_entity_poly.type
_entity_poly.pdbx_seq_one_letter_code
_entity_poly.pdbx_strand_id
1 'polypeptide(L)'
;MQKAGTVQVLVGKIDDILQYAIGDPMRYLVNWGRLYSLWPVHLETACCVPPDTLVLGDNKPISAYNVGDEVTGVSGQVGVTQTFSRDYKGSLVEVRGRGMLPFLVTPEHPILTVQRTLQSGKGTYGNSQVWKQAGELAHAPPTRRDKHHLYPSGVHDCLLIPRIKGSVDIAAIPLDRYANTRGLNIVRGGGENPPLEFPMTKDTVWLLGVYAAEGWTTENHDVYFSFGHDEQDLVRRVVRIAKSLGYHPAIKKRRTGTWVRFSSSMLARALRDWCGHLAENKKIPEFVLYNKEEELLRSFLIGYHEGSVTVDKRGPAFDRASTTSKILALQLQLAYARLGRFARIRKERQEGVAQIEGRTVKTRAAYSLWLLTSKRKNADFRVNGDFVIVPIRKVSRVPYSGEVRNLETTDNTYLVSNSVVHNCSVEVGAAAGARFDMERFGTLEAFGSLRACDLIIVMGTVTRKLAPRLKMVYDQMAEPRYVVAMGACSITGGLYFDSYNVLRGIDDIIPVDVFVPGCPPRAEAFLQGLVLLQEKIRKSRSISGR
;
A
#
# COMPACT_ATOMS: atom_id res chain seq x y z
N MET A 1 -6.97 -16.88 -44.17
CA MET A 1 -6.87 -15.47 -43.70
C MET A 1 -8.27 -14.91 -43.53
N GLN A 2 -8.74 -14.71 -42.33
CA GLN A 2 -9.98 -13.97 -42.09
C GLN A 2 -9.63 -12.49 -41.86
N LYS A 3 -10.28 -11.59 -42.57
CA LYS A 3 -10.21 -10.16 -42.28
C LYS A 3 -11.26 -9.85 -41.23
N ALA A 4 -10.85 -9.58 -40.01
CA ALA A 4 -11.72 -9.06 -38.96
C ALA A 4 -11.55 -7.54 -38.89
N GLY A 5 -12.50 -6.79 -39.45
CA GLY A 5 -12.47 -5.33 -39.45
C GLY A 5 -11.25 -4.73 -40.18
N THR A 6 -10.68 -3.65 -39.62
CA THR A 6 -9.49 -2.94 -40.15
C THR A 6 -8.16 -3.60 -39.78
N VAL A 7 -8.16 -4.61 -38.93
CA VAL A 7 -6.96 -5.36 -38.52
C VAL A 7 -6.89 -6.67 -39.29
N GLN A 8 -5.79 -6.93 -39.96
CA GLN A 8 -5.51 -8.24 -40.55
C GLN A 8 -5.04 -9.16 -39.43
N VAL A 9 -5.90 -10.05 -38.97
CA VAL A 9 -5.53 -11.07 -37.97
C VAL A 9 -5.28 -12.37 -38.72
N LEU A 10 -4.10 -12.94 -38.53
CA LEU A 10 -3.79 -14.29 -39.01
C LEU A 10 -4.35 -15.28 -38.00
N VAL A 11 -5.45 -15.95 -38.36
CA VAL A 11 -6.01 -17.03 -37.54
C VAL A 11 -5.88 -18.30 -38.34
N GLY A 12 -5.13 -19.26 -37.86
CA GLY A 12 -4.91 -20.53 -38.52
C GLY A 12 -4.19 -21.51 -37.58
N LYS A 13 -3.96 -22.74 -38.09
CA LYS A 13 -3.09 -23.68 -37.40
C LYS A 13 -1.67 -23.15 -37.41
N ILE A 14 -0.87 -23.51 -36.41
CA ILE A 14 0.50 -23.04 -36.26
C ILE A 14 1.37 -23.32 -37.49
N ASP A 15 1.12 -24.45 -38.17
CA ASP A 15 1.81 -24.85 -39.40
C ASP A 15 1.50 -23.90 -40.57
N ASP A 16 0.26 -23.43 -40.70
CA ASP A 16 -0.16 -22.49 -41.75
C ASP A 16 0.48 -21.10 -41.51
N ILE A 17 0.62 -20.71 -40.24
CA ILE A 17 1.28 -19.46 -39.85
C ILE A 17 2.77 -19.54 -40.12
N LEU A 18 3.40 -20.67 -39.80
CA LEU A 18 4.82 -20.91 -40.06
C LEU A 18 5.12 -20.96 -41.56
N GLN A 19 4.26 -21.63 -42.38
CA GLN A 19 4.40 -21.64 -43.83
C GLN A 19 4.26 -20.22 -44.43
N TYR A 20 3.32 -19.42 -43.92
CA TYR A 20 3.19 -18.02 -44.34
C TYR A 20 4.44 -17.19 -44.01
N ALA A 21 5.00 -17.38 -42.84
CA ALA A 21 6.21 -16.69 -42.42
C ALA A 21 7.48 -17.13 -43.19
N ILE A 22 7.57 -18.43 -43.53
CA ILE A 22 8.67 -19.00 -44.32
C ILE A 22 8.54 -18.62 -45.82
N GLY A 23 7.31 -18.56 -46.34
CA GLY A 23 7.05 -18.21 -47.74
C GLY A 23 7.31 -16.74 -48.12
N ASP A 24 7.12 -15.82 -47.16
CA ASP A 24 7.42 -14.40 -47.36
C ASP A 24 7.89 -13.76 -46.03
N PRO A 25 9.13 -14.04 -45.62
CA PRO A 25 9.63 -13.54 -44.34
C PRO A 25 9.73 -12.00 -44.31
N MET A 26 9.96 -11.33 -45.44
CA MET A 26 9.96 -9.88 -45.49
C MET A 26 8.55 -9.30 -45.31
N ARG A 27 7.54 -9.92 -45.89
CA ARG A 27 6.14 -9.51 -45.72
C ARG A 27 5.64 -9.76 -44.32
N TYR A 28 6.06 -10.87 -43.72
CA TYR A 28 5.79 -11.19 -42.32
C TYR A 28 6.44 -10.15 -41.41
N LEU A 29 7.74 -9.89 -41.55
CA LEU A 29 8.47 -8.88 -40.79
C LEU A 29 7.90 -7.48 -41.00
N VAL A 30 7.53 -7.11 -42.23
CA VAL A 30 6.97 -5.79 -42.55
C VAL A 30 5.54 -5.63 -42.01
N ASN A 31 4.72 -6.66 -42.02
CA ASN A 31 3.33 -6.56 -41.56
C ASN A 31 3.18 -6.77 -40.05
N TRP A 32 4.09 -7.51 -39.43
CA TRP A 32 4.04 -7.86 -38.01
C TRP A 32 5.20 -7.29 -37.20
N GLY A 33 6.38 -7.17 -37.77
CA GLY A 33 7.61 -6.85 -37.06
C GLY A 33 7.81 -5.38 -36.70
N ARG A 34 6.98 -4.46 -37.20
CA ARG A 34 7.22 -3.01 -37.03
C ARG A 34 6.62 -2.38 -35.78
N LEU A 35 5.88 -3.12 -34.99
CA LEU A 35 5.40 -2.68 -33.66
C LEU A 35 5.81 -3.65 -32.56
N TYR A 36 6.77 -4.53 -32.85
CA TYR A 36 7.15 -5.59 -31.93
C TYR A 36 7.94 -5.10 -30.72
N SER A 37 8.65 -4.00 -30.86
CA SER A 37 9.50 -3.56 -29.78
C SER A 37 9.10 -2.20 -29.27
N LEU A 38 8.46 -2.24 -28.12
CA LEU A 38 8.07 -1.12 -27.33
C LEU A 38 9.15 -0.86 -26.27
N TRP A 39 9.69 0.35 -26.23
CA TRP A 39 10.53 0.79 -25.12
C TRP A 39 9.77 1.84 -24.31
N PRO A 40 9.29 1.52 -23.13
CA PRO A 40 8.83 2.52 -22.19
C PRO A 40 10.06 3.26 -21.66
N VAL A 41 10.26 4.50 -22.08
CA VAL A 41 11.19 5.38 -21.37
C VAL A 41 10.50 5.83 -20.10
N HIS A 42 10.75 5.12 -19.03
CA HIS A 42 10.44 5.58 -17.69
C HIS A 42 11.34 6.77 -17.37
N LEU A 43 10.86 7.95 -17.64
CA LEU A 43 11.42 9.15 -17.04
C LEU A 43 10.93 9.15 -15.60
N GLU A 44 11.62 8.38 -14.76
CA GLU A 44 11.31 8.27 -13.35
C GLU A 44 11.21 9.64 -12.74
N THR A 45 10.00 10.06 -12.61
CA THR A 45 9.68 11.09 -11.68
C THR A 45 9.92 10.51 -10.29
N ALA A 46 10.49 11.30 -9.49
CA ALA A 46 10.94 11.11 -8.15
C ALA A 46 9.89 10.64 -7.12
N CYS A 47 8.91 9.84 -7.48
CA CYS A 47 7.84 9.32 -6.61
C CYS A 47 8.35 8.27 -5.65
N CYS A 48 9.07 8.67 -4.60
CA CYS A 48 9.73 7.74 -3.69
C CYS A 48 9.51 8.11 -2.22
N VAL A 49 9.82 7.15 -1.36
CA VAL A 49 9.82 7.28 0.10
C VAL A 49 11.17 6.82 0.68
N PRO A 50 11.55 7.21 1.90
CA PRO A 50 12.74 6.69 2.57
C PRO A 50 12.73 5.16 2.72
N PRO A 51 13.90 4.49 2.72
CA PRO A 51 14.00 3.03 2.74
C PRO A 51 13.46 2.38 4.03
N ASP A 52 13.43 3.13 5.12
CA ASP A 52 12.89 2.73 6.43
C ASP A 52 11.37 2.95 6.56
N THR A 53 10.72 3.44 5.51
CA THR A 53 9.26 3.65 5.50
C THR A 53 8.55 2.32 5.65
N LEU A 54 7.75 2.20 6.72
CA LEU A 54 6.97 1.02 6.98
C LEU A 54 5.76 0.97 6.05
N VAL A 55 5.61 -0.13 5.31
CA VAL A 55 4.47 -0.44 4.45
C VAL A 55 3.71 -1.61 5.04
N LEU A 56 2.37 -1.54 5.06
CA LEU A 56 1.50 -2.62 5.53
C LEU A 56 1.33 -3.69 4.44
N GLY A 57 1.01 -4.90 4.85
CA GLY A 57 1.00 -6.15 4.10
C GLY A 57 1.92 -7.11 4.83
N ASP A 58 3.06 -7.47 4.28
CA ASP A 58 4.11 -8.20 5.02
C ASP A 58 4.72 -7.41 6.20
N ASN A 59 4.30 -6.17 6.37
CA ASN A 59 4.61 -5.33 7.55
C ASN A 59 6.11 -5.09 7.77
N LYS A 60 6.84 -4.79 6.72
CA LYS A 60 8.28 -4.54 6.74
C LYS A 60 8.64 -3.17 6.18
N PRO A 61 9.87 -2.67 6.35
CA PRO A 61 10.35 -1.47 5.66
C PRO A 61 10.29 -1.65 4.16
N ILE A 62 10.03 -0.58 3.40
CA ILE A 62 9.92 -0.64 1.94
C ILE A 62 11.18 -1.21 1.29
N SER A 63 12.36 -1.00 1.90
CA SER A 63 13.63 -1.56 1.42
C SER A 63 13.72 -3.08 1.47
N ALA A 64 12.87 -3.74 2.25
CA ALA A 64 12.86 -5.19 2.42
C ALA A 64 11.82 -5.91 1.55
N TYR A 65 11.08 -5.16 0.72
CA TYR A 65 10.10 -5.74 -0.22
C TYR A 65 10.77 -6.22 -1.50
N ASN A 66 10.28 -7.35 -1.99
CA ASN A 66 10.69 -7.97 -3.26
C ASN A 66 9.46 -8.19 -4.14
N VAL A 67 9.69 -8.44 -5.42
CA VAL A 67 8.64 -8.86 -6.36
C VAL A 67 8.00 -10.15 -5.86
N GLY A 68 6.67 -10.18 -5.86
CA GLY A 68 5.86 -11.28 -5.35
C GLY A 68 5.45 -11.16 -3.87
N ASP A 69 6.00 -10.21 -3.11
CA ASP A 69 5.50 -9.89 -1.77
C ASP A 69 4.12 -9.22 -1.84
N GLU A 70 3.40 -9.19 -0.72
CA GLU A 70 2.09 -8.54 -0.62
C GLU A 70 2.14 -7.24 0.19
N VAL A 71 1.43 -6.23 -0.29
CA VAL A 71 1.22 -4.96 0.41
C VAL A 71 -0.27 -4.61 0.48
N THR A 72 -0.62 -3.68 1.35
CA THR A 72 -1.98 -3.14 1.41
C THR A 72 -2.11 -1.98 0.43
N GLY A 73 -2.93 -2.15 -0.60
CA GLY A 73 -3.38 -1.10 -1.51
C GLY A 73 -4.77 -0.57 -1.16
N VAL A 74 -5.35 0.22 -2.06
CA VAL A 74 -6.71 0.76 -1.89
C VAL A 74 -7.78 -0.32 -1.99
N SER A 75 -7.54 -1.35 -2.80
CA SER A 75 -8.45 -2.48 -3.02
C SER A 75 -8.36 -3.56 -1.94
N GLY A 76 -7.33 -3.56 -1.11
CA GLY A 76 -7.02 -4.58 -0.10
C GLY A 76 -5.58 -5.07 -0.21
N GLN A 77 -5.36 -6.39 -0.13
CA GLN A 77 -4.05 -6.99 -0.38
C GLN A 77 -3.75 -7.00 -1.89
N VAL A 78 -2.57 -6.53 -2.25
CA VAL A 78 -2.09 -6.42 -3.64
C VAL A 78 -0.65 -6.90 -3.74
N GLY A 79 -0.31 -7.57 -4.83
CA GLY A 79 1.04 -8.07 -5.06
C GLY A 79 2.00 -6.97 -5.52
N VAL A 80 3.24 -7.04 -5.06
CA VAL A 80 4.35 -6.22 -5.55
C VAL A 80 4.84 -6.78 -6.88
N THR A 81 4.75 -5.99 -7.94
CA THR A 81 5.17 -6.36 -9.29
C THR A 81 6.59 -5.89 -9.60
N GLN A 82 7.02 -4.76 -9.03
CA GLN A 82 8.37 -4.23 -9.20
C GLN A 82 8.81 -3.40 -7.98
N THR A 83 10.13 -3.32 -7.77
CA THR A 83 10.74 -2.49 -6.72
C THR A 83 11.74 -1.54 -7.34
N PHE A 84 11.78 -0.29 -6.86
CA PHE A 84 12.68 0.75 -7.35
C PHE A 84 13.52 1.32 -6.21
N SER A 85 14.76 1.67 -6.53
CA SER A 85 15.65 2.38 -5.61
C SER A 85 16.54 3.36 -6.36
N ARG A 86 16.83 4.50 -5.73
CA ARG A 86 17.77 5.49 -6.26
C ARG A 86 18.38 6.35 -5.19
N ASP A 87 19.52 6.92 -5.46
CA ASP A 87 20.10 7.97 -4.62
C ASP A 87 19.35 9.29 -4.85
N TYR A 88 19.02 9.96 -3.78
CA TYR A 88 18.30 11.23 -3.78
C TYR A 88 18.99 12.26 -2.89
N LYS A 89 19.17 13.45 -3.43
CA LYS A 89 19.68 14.60 -2.68
C LYS A 89 18.76 15.80 -2.94
N GLY A 90 18.02 16.20 -1.91
CA GLY A 90 17.01 17.25 -2.04
C GLY A 90 16.23 17.47 -0.75
N SER A 91 14.97 17.81 -0.86
CA SER A 91 14.06 17.91 0.26
C SER A 91 12.92 16.90 0.14
N LEU A 92 12.67 16.12 1.19
CA LEU A 92 11.44 15.35 1.33
C LEU A 92 10.32 16.24 1.90
N VAL A 93 9.10 15.84 1.64
CA VAL A 93 7.89 16.45 2.21
C VAL A 93 7.40 15.58 3.36
N GLU A 94 7.40 16.14 4.57
CA GLU A 94 6.73 15.54 5.72
C GLU A 94 5.26 15.90 5.68
N VAL A 95 4.41 14.90 5.53
CA VAL A 95 2.95 15.06 5.55
C VAL A 95 2.40 14.53 6.86
N ARG A 96 1.58 15.32 7.53
CA ARG A 96 0.96 14.97 8.81
C ARG A 96 -0.54 15.16 8.76
N GLY A 97 -1.29 14.08 8.70
CA GLY A 97 -2.74 14.06 8.88
C GLY A 97 -3.14 14.22 10.35
N ARG A 98 -4.31 14.72 10.62
CA ARG A 98 -4.83 14.90 11.99
C ARG A 98 -5.11 13.54 12.64
N GLY A 99 -4.30 13.15 13.62
CA GLY A 99 -4.40 11.84 14.27
C GLY A 99 -3.82 10.68 13.47
N MET A 100 -2.94 10.98 12.52
CA MET A 100 -2.12 10.02 11.79
C MET A 100 -0.66 10.20 12.15
N LEU A 101 0.14 9.15 11.98
CA LEU A 101 1.59 9.28 12.08
C LEU A 101 2.11 10.08 10.86
N PRO A 102 3.12 10.94 11.05
CA PRO A 102 3.75 11.63 9.94
C PRO A 102 4.48 10.65 9.04
N PHE A 103 4.56 10.98 7.76
CA PHE A 103 5.34 10.22 6.79
C PHE A 103 6.09 11.16 5.84
N LEU A 104 7.17 10.64 5.28
CA LEU A 104 8.06 11.37 4.38
C LEU A 104 7.92 10.80 2.97
N VAL A 105 7.81 11.69 2.01
CA VAL A 105 7.78 11.34 0.57
C VAL A 105 8.54 12.39 -0.21
N THR A 106 8.96 12.06 -1.42
CA THR A 106 9.50 13.08 -2.34
C THR A 106 8.42 14.08 -2.75
N PRO A 107 8.75 15.33 -3.09
CA PRO A 107 7.77 16.38 -3.41
C PRO A 107 6.78 16.00 -4.52
N GLU A 108 7.22 15.20 -5.46
CA GLU A 108 6.47 14.77 -6.65
C GLU A 108 5.54 13.58 -6.36
N HIS A 109 5.64 12.97 -5.18
CA HIS A 109 4.90 11.75 -4.84
C HIS A 109 3.38 12.00 -4.85
N PRO A 110 2.61 11.28 -5.68
CA PRO A 110 1.16 11.46 -5.75
C PRO A 110 0.49 10.86 -4.51
N ILE A 111 -0.38 11.63 -3.89
CA ILE A 111 -1.17 11.23 -2.72
C ILE A 111 -2.64 11.43 -3.07
N LEU A 112 -3.47 10.43 -2.79
CA LEU A 112 -4.91 10.52 -2.99
C LEU A 112 -5.53 11.44 -1.95
N THR A 113 -6.23 12.47 -2.40
CA THR A 113 -6.79 13.52 -1.55
C THR A 113 -8.22 13.88 -1.91
N VAL A 114 -8.90 14.52 -0.97
CA VAL A 114 -10.17 15.21 -1.19
C VAL A 114 -10.04 16.63 -0.65
N GLN A 115 -10.53 17.60 -1.40
CA GLN A 115 -10.55 18.99 -0.95
C GLN A 115 -11.65 19.24 0.09
N ARG A 116 -11.34 20.06 1.07
CA ARG A 116 -12.28 20.56 2.07
C ARG A 116 -12.26 22.09 2.06
N THR A 117 -13.42 22.70 1.85
CA THR A 117 -13.58 24.15 1.95
C THR A 117 -14.14 24.50 3.33
N LEU A 118 -13.49 25.41 4.03
CA LEU A 118 -13.96 25.96 5.31
C LEU A 118 -14.54 27.36 5.07
N GLN A 119 -15.81 27.56 5.46
CA GLN A 119 -16.47 28.87 5.51
C GLN A 119 -17.10 29.06 6.88
N SER A 120 -16.70 30.09 7.61
CA SER A 120 -17.24 30.45 8.94
C SER A 120 -17.32 29.23 9.91
N GLY A 121 -16.30 28.38 9.94
CA GLY A 121 -16.23 27.19 10.79
C GLY A 121 -17.03 25.97 10.31
N LYS A 122 -17.79 26.08 9.23
CA LYS A 122 -18.44 24.93 8.57
C LYS A 122 -17.57 24.43 7.43
N GLY A 123 -17.25 23.13 7.43
CA GLY A 123 -16.45 22.48 6.39
C GLY A 123 -17.33 21.71 5.42
N THR A 124 -17.26 22.04 4.15
CA THR A 124 -17.81 21.23 3.04
C THR A 124 -16.69 20.45 2.39
N TYR A 125 -16.91 19.14 2.16
CA TYR A 125 -15.97 18.29 1.47
C TYR A 125 -16.34 18.21 -0.01
N GLY A 126 -15.35 18.28 -0.89
CA GLY A 126 -15.52 18.03 -2.32
C GLY A 126 -16.01 16.59 -2.57
N ASN A 127 -16.70 16.39 -3.68
CA ASN A 127 -17.24 15.08 -4.03
C ASN A 127 -16.23 14.23 -4.84
N SER A 128 -15.18 14.83 -5.38
CA SER A 128 -14.18 14.15 -6.21
C SER A 128 -12.89 13.88 -5.46
N GLN A 129 -12.37 12.68 -5.63
CA GLN A 129 -11.02 12.31 -5.23
C GLN A 129 -10.04 12.80 -6.29
N VAL A 130 -8.90 13.36 -5.86
CA VAL A 130 -7.89 13.91 -6.75
C VAL A 130 -6.51 13.46 -6.28
N TRP A 131 -5.70 12.99 -7.21
CA TRP A 131 -4.28 12.78 -7.00
C TRP A 131 -3.56 14.13 -6.98
N LYS A 132 -2.84 14.41 -5.90
CA LYS A 132 -2.02 15.60 -5.75
C LYS A 132 -0.61 15.23 -5.36
N GLN A 133 0.36 15.99 -5.87
CA GLN A 133 1.73 15.83 -5.45
C GLN A 133 1.92 16.33 -4.01
N ALA A 134 2.78 15.63 -3.28
CA ALA A 134 3.03 15.97 -1.88
C ALA A 134 3.51 17.42 -1.67
N GLY A 135 4.27 17.94 -2.64
CA GLY A 135 4.77 19.32 -2.62
C GLY A 135 3.70 20.41 -2.80
N GLU A 136 2.53 20.03 -3.30
CA GLU A 136 1.40 20.94 -3.62
C GLU A 136 0.26 20.86 -2.59
N LEU A 137 0.40 20.01 -1.58
CA LEU A 137 -0.65 19.81 -0.58
C LEU A 137 -0.91 21.07 0.24
N ALA A 138 -2.14 21.50 0.24
CA ALA A 138 -2.64 22.59 1.08
C ALA A 138 -3.08 22.03 2.45
N HIS A 139 -2.55 22.59 3.54
CA HIS A 139 -2.92 22.21 4.90
C HIS A 139 -3.77 23.29 5.57
N ALA A 140 -4.64 22.87 6.48
CA ALA A 140 -5.43 23.80 7.28
C ALA A 140 -4.49 24.66 8.15
N PRO A 141 -4.70 25.97 8.19
CA PRO A 141 -3.93 26.83 9.09
C PRO A 141 -4.12 26.38 10.54
N PRO A 142 -3.11 26.58 11.41
CA PRO A 142 -3.22 26.20 12.81
C PRO A 142 -4.42 26.95 13.44
N THR A 143 -5.32 26.19 14.05
CA THR A 143 -6.40 26.75 14.87
C THR A 143 -5.78 27.33 16.14
N ARG A 144 -5.23 28.53 16.08
CA ARG A 144 -5.05 29.34 17.28
C ARG A 144 -6.45 29.73 17.75
N ARG A 145 -6.76 29.45 18.99
CA ARG A 145 -7.81 30.16 19.72
C ARG A 145 -7.32 31.61 19.92
N ASP A 146 -7.33 32.36 18.86
CA ASP A 146 -7.21 33.81 19.01
C ASP A 146 -8.48 34.33 19.65
N LYS A 147 -8.33 35.25 20.59
CA LYS A 147 -9.41 35.85 21.37
C LYS A 147 -10.52 36.50 20.52
N HIS A 148 -10.41 36.51 19.19
CA HIS A 148 -11.33 37.13 18.22
C HIS A 148 -12.04 36.13 17.29
N HIS A 149 -12.32 34.90 17.70
CA HIS A 149 -13.24 33.94 17.03
C HIS A 149 -13.20 33.89 15.49
N LEU A 150 -12.09 34.20 14.85
CA LEU A 150 -11.93 34.03 13.41
C LEU A 150 -11.70 32.55 13.12
N TYR A 151 -12.76 31.90 12.67
CA TYR A 151 -12.65 30.53 12.15
C TYR A 151 -11.79 30.54 10.89
N PRO A 152 -10.82 29.62 10.74
CA PRO A 152 -10.03 29.54 9.53
C PRO A 152 -10.97 29.34 8.33
N SER A 153 -10.85 30.21 7.35
CA SER A 153 -11.50 30.10 6.06
C SER A 153 -10.45 29.67 5.03
N GLY A 154 -10.86 28.91 4.04
CA GLY A 154 -9.98 28.50 2.95
C GLY A 154 -10.19 27.07 2.50
N VAL A 155 -9.49 26.70 1.44
CA VAL A 155 -9.48 25.35 0.88
C VAL A 155 -8.22 24.64 1.37
N HIS A 156 -8.37 23.41 1.85
CA HIS A 156 -7.27 22.55 2.24
C HIS A 156 -7.52 21.12 1.83
N ASP A 157 -6.45 20.34 1.73
CA ASP A 157 -6.52 18.94 1.32
C ASP A 157 -6.71 18.02 2.54
N CYS A 158 -7.35 16.88 2.29
CA CYS A 158 -7.56 15.84 3.26
C CYS A 158 -6.98 14.52 2.72
N LEU A 159 -6.31 13.76 3.59
CA LEU A 159 -5.83 12.41 3.31
C LEU A 159 -6.98 11.42 3.35
N LEU A 160 -6.85 10.34 2.61
CA LEU A 160 -7.82 9.26 2.52
C LEU A 160 -7.22 7.98 3.11
N ILE A 161 -7.89 7.41 4.11
CA ILE A 161 -7.61 6.07 4.63
C ILE A 161 -8.65 5.14 4.02
N PRO A 162 -8.27 4.09 3.26
CA PRO A 162 -9.23 3.23 2.59
C PRO A 162 -9.99 2.36 3.60
N ARG A 163 -11.26 2.14 3.34
CA ARG A 163 -12.08 1.14 4.00
C ARG A 163 -11.95 -0.18 3.24
N ILE A 164 -10.80 -0.82 3.38
CA ILE A 164 -10.47 -2.05 2.65
C ILE A 164 -11.55 -3.12 2.83
N LYS A 165 -11.88 -3.83 1.77
CA LYS A 165 -12.79 -4.97 1.80
C LYS A 165 -12.03 -6.23 2.21
N GLY A 166 -12.69 -7.13 2.92
CA GLY A 166 -12.10 -8.43 3.22
C GLY A 166 -12.04 -9.32 1.99
N SER A 167 -10.91 -9.98 1.81
CA SER A 167 -10.65 -10.94 0.73
C SER A 167 -10.52 -12.38 1.24
N VAL A 168 -10.11 -12.55 2.49
CA VAL A 168 -9.82 -13.84 3.11
C VAL A 168 -11.10 -14.48 3.66
N ASP A 169 -11.30 -15.75 3.31
CA ASP A 169 -12.44 -16.56 3.74
C ASP A 169 -11.93 -17.95 4.14
N ILE A 170 -11.64 -18.12 5.43
CA ILE A 170 -11.11 -19.37 5.99
C ILE A 170 -11.83 -19.74 7.26
N ALA A 171 -12.26 -20.99 7.38
CA ALA A 171 -12.96 -21.51 8.56
C ALA A 171 -12.00 -21.97 9.67
N ALA A 172 -10.81 -22.41 9.32
CA ALA A 172 -9.76 -22.87 10.25
C ALA A 172 -8.37 -22.71 9.62
N ILE A 173 -7.35 -22.61 10.47
CA ILE A 173 -5.95 -22.51 10.03
C ILE A 173 -5.22 -23.78 10.46
N PRO A 174 -4.58 -24.51 9.52
CA PRO A 174 -3.80 -25.70 9.85
C PRO A 174 -2.57 -25.33 10.68
N LEU A 175 -2.35 -26.06 11.77
CA LEU A 175 -1.23 -25.91 12.69
C LEU A 175 -0.08 -26.89 12.41
N ASP A 176 -0.27 -27.88 11.54
CA ASP A 176 0.70 -28.90 11.17
C ASP A 176 2.01 -28.30 10.61
N ARG A 177 1.93 -27.22 9.85
CA ARG A 177 3.11 -26.49 9.35
C ARG A 177 4.03 -25.95 10.47
N TYR A 178 3.51 -25.81 11.68
CA TYR A 178 4.27 -25.41 12.87
C TYR A 178 4.76 -26.60 13.69
N ALA A 179 4.51 -27.83 13.25
CA ALA A 179 5.00 -29.05 13.90
C ALA A 179 6.54 -29.14 13.79
N ASN A 180 7.17 -29.80 14.79
CA ASN A 180 8.61 -30.01 14.76
C ASN A 180 8.92 -31.26 13.94
N THR A 181 9.57 -31.12 12.81
CA THR A 181 9.90 -32.21 11.88
C THR A 181 11.16 -33.02 12.27
N ARG A 182 11.67 -32.90 13.49
CA ARG A 182 12.77 -33.76 13.97
C ARG A 182 12.23 -35.15 14.30
N GLY A 183 12.23 -36.02 13.28
CA GLY A 183 11.79 -37.41 13.36
C GLY A 183 10.28 -37.57 13.15
N LEU A 184 9.86 -38.71 12.59
CA LEU A 184 8.48 -39.11 12.25
C LEU A 184 7.47 -39.14 13.42
N ASN A 185 7.85 -38.67 14.60
CA ASN A 185 6.98 -38.50 15.75
C ASN A 185 6.69 -37.02 15.94
N ILE A 186 5.46 -36.61 15.69
CA ILE A 186 4.90 -35.36 16.27
C ILE A 186 5.10 -35.52 17.78
N VAL A 187 6.04 -34.77 18.38
CA VAL A 187 6.27 -34.81 19.83
C VAL A 187 5.03 -34.23 20.48
N ARG A 188 4.11 -35.10 20.85
CA ARG A 188 2.91 -34.81 21.61
C ARG A 188 3.36 -34.63 23.06
N GLY A 189 3.46 -33.37 23.49
CA GLY A 189 3.64 -33.09 24.94
C GLY A 189 2.46 -33.63 25.69
N GLY A 190 2.68 -34.48 26.71
CA GLY A 190 1.77 -35.28 27.49
C GLY A 190 0.39 -34.66 27.72
N GLY A 191 -0.60 -35.21 27.05
CA GLY A 191 -2.00 -34.80 27.06
C GLY A 191 -2.70 -35.32 25.82
N GLU A 192 -4.02 -35.32 25.78
CA GLU A 192 -4.80 -35.61 24.59
C GLU A 192 -4.30 -34.84 23.36
N ASN A 193 -4.43 -35.41 22.16
CA ASN A 193 -3.89 -34.88 20.91
C ASN A 193 -4.13 -33.36 20.77
N PRO A 194 -3.06 -32.54 20.62
CA PRO A 194 -3.24 -31.11 20.38
C PRO A 194 -4.02 -30.90 19.08
N PRO A 195 -4.89 -29.89 19.01
CA PRO A 195 -5.64 -29.61 17.80
C PRO A 195 -4.68 -29.35 16.64
N LEU A 196 -4.97 -29.96 15.49
CA LEU A 196 -4.19 -29.75 14.26
C LEU A 196 -4.67 -28.51 13.49
N GLU A 197 -5.78 -27.92 13.90
CA GLU A 197 -6.37 -26.75 13.29
C GLU A 197 -6.74 -25.73 14.36
N PHE A 198 -6.60 -24.46 14.00
CA PHE A 198 -7.07 -23.33 14.81
C PHE A 198 -8.36 -22.80 14.16
N PRO A 199 -9.53 -23.03 14.78
CA PRO A 199 -10.81 -22.63 14.19
C PRO A 199 -10.99 -21.12 14.23
N MET A 200 -11.50 -20.54 13.15
CA MET A 200 -11.77 -19.11 13.00
C MET A 200 -13.18 -18.78 13.55
N THR A 201 -13.30 -18.72 14.87
CA THR A 201 -14.54 -18.36 15.58
C THR A 201 -14.37 -17.01 16.29
N LYS A 202 -15.48 -16.41 16.70
CA LYS A 202 -15.44 -15.15 17.48
C LYS A 202 -14.61 -15.29 18.76
N ASP A 203 -14.66 -16.42 19.45
CA ASP A 203 -13.92 -16.65 20.69
C ASP A 203 -12.41 -16.86 20.43
N THR A 204 -12.03 -17.61 19.41
CA THR A 204 -10.61 -17.84 19.08
C THR A 204 -9.96 -16.57 18.55
N VAL A 205 -10.66 -15.80 17.72
CA VAL A 205 -10.18 -14.51 17.22
C VAL A 205 -10.12 -13.46 18.33
N TRP A 206 -11.06 -13.48 19.26
CA TRP A 206 -10.98 -12.68 20.49
C TRP A 206 -9.72 -13.03 21.29
N LEU A 207 -9.39 -14.32 21.43
CA LEU A 207 -8.16 -14.78 22.12
C LEU A 207 -6.90 -14.23 21.44
N LEU A 208 -6.87 -14.16 20.09
CA LEU A 208 -5.76 -13.53 19.35
C LEU A 208 -5.64 -12.04 19.68
N GLY A 209 -6.75 -11.35 19.84
CA GLY A 209 -6.78 -9.95 20.29
C GLY A 209 -6.18 -9.76 21.68
N VAL A 210 -6.57 -10.58 22.64
CA VAL A 210 -6.00 -10.58 24.00
C VAL A 210 -4.52 -10.93 23.96
N TYR A 211 -4.10 -11.89 23.11
CA TYR A 211 -2.69 -12.22 22.95
C TYR A 211 -1.89 -11.05 22.38
N ALA A 212 -2.44 -10.31 21.45
CA ALA A 212 -1.78 -9.11 20.91
C ALA A 212 -1.58 -8.03 21.99
N ALA A 213 -2.49 -7.92 22.97
CA ALA A 213 -2.40 -6.98 24.09
C ALA A 213 -1.46 -7.49 25.21
N GLU A 214 -1.75 -8.66 25.78
CA GLU A 214 -1.19 -9.16 27.04
C GLU A 214 -0.52 -10.54 26.93
N GLY A 215 -0.41 -11.08 25.71
CA GLY A 215 0.15 -12.42 25.49
C GLY A 215 1.62 -12.40 25.14
N TRP A 216 2.34 -13.46 25.50
CA TRP A 216 3.67 -13.77 25.01
C TRP A 216 3.89 -15.28 24.95
N THR A 217 4.95 -15.70 24.28
CA THR A 217 5.36 -17.09 24.20
C THR A 217 6.80 -17.25 24.63
N THR A 218 7.16 -18.36 25.24
CA THR A 218 8.55 -18.77 25.39
C THR A 218 9.09 -19.32 24.06
N GLU A 219 10.41 -19.47 23.94
CA GLU A 219 11.05 -19.75 22.63
C GLU A 219 10.47 -20.93 21.88
N ASN A 220 9.89 -21.93 22.54
CA ASN A 220 9.44 -23.12 21.82
C ASN A 220 8.18 -23.84 22.35
N HIS A 221 7.58 -23.47 23.50
CA HIS A 221 6.65 -24.40 24.13
C HIS A 221 5.39 -23.81 24.75
N ASP A 222 5.46 -22.63 25.34
CA ASP A 222 4.39 -22.16 26.20
C ASP A 222 3.76 -20.87 25.70
N VAL A 223 2.46 -20.79 25.84
CA VAL A 223 1.66 -19.59 25.64
C VAL A 223 1.29 -19.01 27.00
N TYR A 224 1.53 -17.73 27.18
CA TYR A 224 1.24 -16.99 28.39
C TYR A 224 0.34 -15.79 28.13
N PHE A 225 -0.48 -15.48 29.13
CA PHE A 225 -1.24 -14.23 29.24
C PHE A 225 -1.02 -13.66 30.63
N SER A 226 -0.91 -12.33 30.74
CA SER A 226 -0.75 -11.62 32.01
C SER A 226 -1.91 -10.67 32.24
N PHE A 227 -2.54 -10.77 33.39
CA PHE A 227 -3.69 -9.95 33.75
C PHE A 227 -3.48 -9.30 35.11
N GLY A 228 -4.10 -8.15 35.33
CA GLY A 228 -4.23 -7.56 36.63
C GLY A 228 -4.99 -8.44 37.63
N HIS A 229 -4.89 -8.13 38.93
CA HIS A 229 -5.59 -8.91 39.95
C HIS A 229 -7.12 -8.80 39.82
N ASP A 230 -7.60 -7.68 39.29
CA ASP A 230 -9.05 -7.39 39.17
C ASP A 230 -9.63 -7.91 37.84
N GLU A 231 -8.82 -8.45 36.92
CA GLU A 231 -9.23 -8.91 35.60
C GLU A 231 -9.63 -10.40 35.57
N GLN A 232 -10.28 -10.88 36.60
CA GLN A 232 -10.64 -12.31 36.76
C GLN A 232 -11.60 -12.80 35.66
N ASP A 233 -12.42 -11.92 35.09
CA ASP A 233 -13.33 -12.28 33.99
C ASP A 233 -12.54 -12.62 32.73
N LEU A 234 -11.47 -11.87 32.39
CA LEU A 234 -10.57 -12.18 31.27
C LEU A 234 -9.85 -13.50 31.51
N VAL A 235 -9.35 -13.72 32.74
CA VAL A 235 -8.73 -15.01 33.13
C VAL A 235 -9.70 -16.17 32.89
N ARG A 236 -10.95 -16.08 33.37
CA ARG A 236 -11.95 -17.12 33.17
C ARG A 236 -12.26 -17.36 31.69
N ARG A 237 -12.39 -16.30 30.90
CA ARG A 237 -12.70 -16.41 29.48
C ARG A 237 -11.54 -17.05 28.70
N VAL A 238 -10.27 -16.63 28.92
CA VAL A 238 -9.10 -17.25 28.31
C VAL A 238 -8.99 -18.73 28.66
N VAL A 239 -9.19 -19.09 29.94
CA VAL A 239 -9.17 -20.49 30.40
C VAL A 239 -10.26 -21.33 29.72
N ARG A 240 -11.47 -20.80 29.59
CA ARG A 240 -12.59 -21.49 28.92
C ARG A 240 -12.26 -21.76 27.46
N ILE A 241 -11.77 -20.75 26.73
CA ILE A 241 -11.43 -20.88 25.32
C ILE A 241 -10.24 -21.82 25.13
N ALA A 242 -9.19 -21.74 25.95
CA ALA A 242 -8.07 -22.66 25.88
C ALA A 242 -8.51 -24.12 26.09
N LYS A 243 -9.42 -24.36 27.05
CA LYS A 243 -9.99 -25.70 27.29
C LYS A 243 -10.86 -26.18 26.12
N SER A 244 -11.68 -25.34 25.52
CA SER A 244 -12.49 -25.71 24.34
C SER A 244 -11.62 -26.04 23.11
N LEU A 245 -10.40 -25.53 23.05
CA LEU A 245 -9.39 -25.87 22.06
C LEU A 245 -8.56 -27.12 22.44
N GLY A 246 -8.89 -27.83 23.53
CA GLY A 246 -8.17 -29.02 23.96
C GLY A 246 -6.87 -28.75 24.73
N TYR A 247 -6.59 -27.50 25.13
CA TYR A 247 -5.43 -27.17 25.96
C TYR A 247 -5.72 -27.26 27.45
N HIS A 248 -4.67 -27.47 28.25
CA HIS A 248 -4.76 -27.55 29.72
C HIS A 248 -4.14 -26.30 30.37
N PRO A 249 -4.92 -25.20 30.52
CA PRO A 249 -4.41 -23.98 31.11
C PRO A 249 -4.21 -24.08 32.63
N ALA A 250 -3.04 -23.63 33.08
CA ALA A 250 -2.69 -23.45 34.48
C ALA A 250 -2.73 -21.96 34.85
N ILE A 251 -3.31 -21.64 36.02
CA ILE A 251 -3.38 -20.29 36.55
C ILE A 251 -2.30 -20.14 37.61
N LYS A 252 -1.49 -19.10 37.53
CA LYS A 252 -0.44 -18.78 38.52
C LYS A 252 -0.58 -17.33 38.97
N LYS A 253 -0.91 -17.16 40.25
CA LYS A 253 -0.90 -15.83 40.88
C LYS A 253 0.54 -15.35 41.09
N ARG A 254 0.79 -14.10 40.78
CA ARG A 254 2.05 -13.40 40.97
C ARG A 254 1.83 -12.14 41.81
N ARG A 255 2.92 -11.52 42.30
CA ARG A 255 2.84 -10.27 43.07
C ARG A 255 2.13 -9.15 42.32
N THR A 256 2.34 -9.06 41.00
CA THR A 256 1.86 -7.98 40.14
C THR A 256 0.64 -8.35 39.29
N GLY A 257 0.09 -9.59 39.39
CA GLY A 257 -1.05 -10.02 38.58
C GLY A 257 -1.25 -11.52 38.55
N THR A 258 -2.05 -11.96 37.62
CA THR A 258 -2.40 -13.37 37.40
C THR A 258 -1.94 -13.80 36.02
N TRP A 259 -1.21 -14.91 35.95
CA TRP A 259 -0.77 -15.49 34.68
C TRP A 259 -1.63 -16.70 34.34
N VAL A 260 -2.02 -16.80 33.07
CA VAL A 260 -2.59 -18.02 32.48
C VAL A 260 -1.52 -18.60 31.54
N ARG A 261 -1.18 -19.88 31.75
CA ARG A 261 -0.18 -20.58 30.93
C ARG A 261 -0.75 -21.89 30.43
N PHE A 262 -0.47 -22.24 29.19
CA PHE A 262 -0.63 -23.60 28.67
C PHE A 262 0.45 -23.93 27.65
N SER A 263 0.76 -25.23 27.53
CA SER A 263 1.87 -25.69 26.69
C SER A 263 1.33 -26.15 25.33
N SER A 264 1.86 -25.57 24.24
CA SER A 264 1.67 -26.01 22.87
C SER A 264 2.75 -25.40 21.99
N SER A 265 3.69 -26.21 21.55
CA SER A 265 4.78 -25.75 20.69
C SER A 265 4.27 -25.26 19.32
N MET A 266 3.26 -25.93 18.75
CA MET A 266 2.64 -25.54 17.49
C MET A 266 1.96 -24.19 17.61
N LEU A 267 1.06 -24.03 18.58
CA LEU A 267 0.35 -22.77 18.77
C LEU A 267 1.28 -21.63 19.18
N ALA A 268 2.31 -21.89 20.00
CA ALA A 268 3.28 -20.88 20.39
C ALA A 268 4.03 -20.34 19.15
N ARG A 269 4.46 -21.20 18.22
CA ARG A 269 5.08 -20.78 16.95
C ARG A 269 4.09 -20.05 16.05
N ALA A 270 2.87 -20.59 15.92
CA ALA A 270 1.80 -19.95 15.15
C ALA A 270 1.50 -18.54 15.64
N LEU A 271 1.34 -18.35 16.96
CA LEU A 271 1.08 -17.04 17.55
C LEU A 271 2.24 -16.04 17.35
N ARG A 272 3.49 -16.52 17.36
CA ARG A 272 4.65 -15.68 17.06
C ARG A 272 4.65 -15.21 15.61
N ASP A 273 4.30 -16.08 14.69
CA ASP A 273 4.18 -15.75 13.27
C ASP A 273 2.99 -14.82 13.00
N TRP A 274 1.82 -15.15 13.50
CA TRP A 274 0.57 -14.42 13.26
C TRP A 274 0.51 -13.07 13.97
N CYS A 275 0.80 -13.06 15.27
CA CYS A 275 0.64 -11.89 16.12
C CYS A 275 1.95 -11.18 16.48
N GLY A 276 3.08 -11.73 16.05
CA GLY A 276 4.40 -11.20 16.38
C GLY A 276 4.94 -11.63 17.76
N HIS A 277 6.25 -11.62 17.88
CA HIS A 277 6.99 -11.89 19.12
C HIS A 277 7.50 -10.59 19.71
N LEU A 278 7.44 -10.42 21.02
CA LEU A 278 7.74 -9.19 21.77
C LEU A 278 6.74 -8.05 21.50
N ALA A 279 6.64 -7.12 22.44
CA ALA A 279 5.65 -6.05 22.41
C ALA A 279 5.78 -5.11 21.20
N GLU A 280 7.03 -4.85 20.73
CA GLU A 280 7.31 -3.97 19.59
C GLU A 280 6.99 -4.58 18.23
N ASN A 281 6.89 -5.92 18.16
CA ASN A 281 6.62 -6.65 16.92
C ASN A 281 5.19 -7.17 16.84
N LYS A 282 4.33 -6.81 17.79
CA LYS A 282 2.93 -7.21 17.77
C LYS A 282 2.23 -6.69 16.52
N LYS A 283 1.37 -7.53 15.93
CA LYS A 283 0.59 -7.24 14.74
C LYS A 283 -0.78 -7.91 14.78
N ILE A 284 -1.71 -7.40 13.99
CA ILE A 284 -2.97 -8.10 13.69
C ILE A 284 -2.65 -9.17 12.63
N PRO A 285 -3.06 -10.44 12.82
CA PRO A 285 -2.92 -11.45 11.77
C PRO A 285 -3.64 -11.03 10.48
N GLU A 286 -3.03 -11.27 9.34
CA GLU A 286 -3.58 -10.87 8.03
C GLU A 286 -4.93 -11.54 7.76
N PHE A 287 -5.05 -12.81 8.10
CA PHE A 287 -6.30 -13.56 7.96
C PHE A 287 -7.44 -13.03 8.86
N VAL A 288 -7.13 -12.18 9.86
CA VAL A 288 -8.11 -11.43 10.65
C VAL A 288 -8.35 -10.05 10.05
N LEU A 289 -7.26 -9.33 9.72
CA LEU A 289 -7.34 -7.96 9.18
C LEU A 289 -8.07 -7.92 7.84
N TYR A 290 -7.89 -8.94 6.99
CA TYR A 290 -8.50 -9.04 5.65
C TYR A 290 -9.62 -10.08 5.57
N ASN A 291 -10.15 -10.59 6.71
CA ASN A 291 -11.25 -11.55 6.70
C ASN A 291 -12.52 -10.94 6.12
N LYS A 292 -13.28 -11.71 5.33
CA LYS A 292 -14.57 -11.26 4.78
C LYS A 292 -15.59 -10.96 5.88
N GLU A 293 -15.58 -11.73 6.97
CA GLU A 293 -16.47 -11.53 8.11
C GLU A 293 -15.95 -10.40 9.02
N GLU A 294 -16.56 -9.22 8.94
CA GLU A 294 -16.22 -8.09 9.82
C GLU A 294 -16.38 -8.41 11.32
N GLU A 295 -17.26 -9.34 11.67
CA GLU A 295 -17.49 -9.75 13.05
C GLU A 295 -16.27 -10.42 13.69
N LEU A 296 -15.45 -11.12 12.91
CA LEU A 296 -14.19 -11.67 13.39
C LEU A 296 -13.19 -10.54 13.69
N LEU A 297 -13.07 -9.56 12.80
CA LEU A 297 -12.25 -8.37 13.06
C LEU A 297 -12.74 -7.60 14.31
N ARG A 298 -14.06 -7.45 14.49
CA ARG A 298 -14.63 -6.85 15.71
C ARG A 298 -14.25 -7.63 16.95
N SER A 299 -14.32 -8.97 16.89
CA SER A 299 -13.95 -9.85 18.01
C SER A 299 -12.48 -9.69 18.39
N PHE A 300 -11.56 -9.58 17.41
CA PHE A 300 -10.15 -9.27 17.67
C PHE A 300 -9.99 -7.92 18.39
N LEU A 301 -10.64 -6.88 17.87
CA LEU A 301 -10.54 -5.53 18.45
C LEU A 301 -11.11 -5.47 19.88
N ILE A 302 -12.20 -6.20 20.16
CA ILE A 302 -12.76 -6.33 21.51
C ILE A 302 -11.74 -7.00 22.42
N GLY A 303 -11.17 -8.14 22.03
CA GLY A 303 -10.16 -8.83 22.81
C GLY A 303 -8.91 -7.99 23.06
N TYR A 304 -8.45 -7.26 22.06
CA TYR A 304 -7.32 -6.34 22.19
C TYR A 304 -7.62 -5.20 23.18
N HIS A 305 -8.80 -4.58 23.10
CA HIS A 305 -9.17 -3.51 24.02
C HIS A 305 -9.38 -4.00 25.44
N GLU A 306 -10.05 -5.13 25.63
CA GLU A 306 -10.26 -5.72 26.95
C GLU A 306 -8.92 -6.07 27.63
N GLY A 307 -7.91 -6.53 26.86
CA GLY A 307 -6.56 -6.79 27.38
C GLY A 307 -5.70 -5.53 27.58
N SER A 308 -5.96 -4.44 26.84
CA SER A 308 -5.14 -3.22 26.87
C SER A 308 -5.74 -2.05 27.65
N VAL A 309 -6.80 -2.28 28.44
CA VAL A 309 -7.52 -1.22 29.17
C VAL A 309 -6.59 -0.53 30.17
N THR A 310 -6.29 0.72 29.90
CA THR A 310 -5.66 1.61 30.89
C THR A 310 -6.74 2.16 31.79
N VAL A 311 -6.73 1.78 33.06
CA VAL A 311 -7.60 2.38 34.07
C VAL A 311 -7.13 3.81 34.33
N ASP A 312 -7.89 4.79 33.85
CA ASP A 312 -7.69 6.21 34.16
C ASP A 312 -8.42 6.52 35.49
N LYS A 313 -8.06 7.61 36.17
CA LYS A 313 -8.74 8.16 37.36
C LYS A 313 -10.25 8.36 37.19
N ARG A 314 -10.77 8.24 35.98
CA ARG A 314 -12.19 8.36 35.57
C ARG A 314 -12.88 7.02 35.30
N GLY A 315 -12.19 5.90 35.49
CA GLY A 315 -12.67 4.56 35.17
C GLY A 315 -12.07 3.97 33.89
N PRO A 316 -12.46 2.73 33.52
CA PRO A 316 -11.93 2.05 32.36
C PRO A 316 -12.27 2.82 31.07
N ALA A 317 -11.27 3.25 30.33
CA ALA A 317 -11.40 3.98 29.08
C ALA A 317 -11.38 2.99 27.90
N PHE A 318 -12.50 2.40 27.57
CA PHE A 318 -12.66 1.48 26.43
C PHE A 318 -12.43 2.13 25.05
N ASP A 319 -12.18 3.43 25.00
CA ASP A 319 -11.87 4.20 23.81
C ASP A 319 -10.36 4.43 23.59
N ARG A 320 -9.52 3.88 24.46
CA ARG A 320 -8.07 4.01 24.41
C ARG A 320 -7.37 2.66 24.35
N ALA A 321 -6.30 2.61 23.59
CA ALA A 321 -5.34 1.52 23.57
C ALA A 321 -3.92 2.07 23.49
N SER A 322 -2.94 1.33 23.97
CA SER A 322 -1.55 1.69 23.85
C SER A 322 -0.71 0.52 23.35
N THR A 323 0.31 0.80 22.56
CA THR A 323 1.24 -0.23 22.05
C THR A 323 2.62 0.36 21.82
N THR A 324 3.64 -0.47 21.92
CA THR A 324 4.99 -0.14 21.47
C THR A 324 5.24 -0.54 20.01
N SER A 325 4.33 -1.30 19.40
CA SER A 325 4.40 -1.69 17.99
C SER A 325 3.83 -0.60 17.08
N LYS A 326 4.69 -0.04 16.21
CA LYS A 326 4.27 0.89 15.16
C LYS A 326 3.35 0.20 14.14
N ILE A 327 3.66 -1.06 13.81
CA ILE A 327 2.87 -1.89 12.91
C ILE A 327 1.45 -2.06 13.45
N LEU A 328 1.33 -2.53 14.69
CA LEU A 328 0.04 -2.74 15.32
C LEU A 328 -0.77 -1.44 15.43
N ALA A 329 -0.12 -0.31 15.73
CA ALA A 329 -0.80 0.99 15.77
C ALA A 329 -1.41 1.37 14.41
N LEU A 330 -0.67 1.18 13.32
CA LEU A 330 -1.16 1.45 11.96
C LEU A 330 -2.26 0.46 11.55
N GLN A 331 -2.08 -0.83 11.84
CA GLN A 331 -3.10 -1.85 11.54
C GLN A 331 -4.40 -1.64 12.34
N LEU A 332 -4.32 -1.25 13.61
CA LEU A 332 -5.51 -0.90 14.40
C LEU A 332 -6.26 0.30 13.79
N GLN A 333 -5.54 1.35 13.35
CA GLN A 333 -6.18 2.48 12.68
C GLN A 333 -6.86 2.03 11.38
N LEU A 334 -6.22 1.19 10.58
CA LEU A 334 -6.78 0.64 9.35
C LEU A 334 -7.98 -0.28 9.62
N ALA A 335 -7.91 -1.13 10.66
CA ALA A 335 -9.00 -1.99 11.11
C ALA A 335 -10.25 -1.18 11.52
N TYR A 336 -10.05 -0.09 12.26
CA TYR A 336 -11.15 0.83 12.58
C TYR A 336 -11.69 1.56 11.36
N ALA A 337 -10.82 1.99 10.43
CA ALA A 337 -11.25 2.60 9.18
C ALA A 337 -12.12 1.65 8.36
N ARG A 338 -11.73 0.38 8.25
CA ARG A 338 -12.53 -0.67 7.62
C ARG A 338 -13.94 -0.77 8.21
N LEU A 339 -14.06 -0.67 9.54
CA LEU A 339 -15.35 -0.67 10.24
C LEU A 339 -16.09 0.68 10.24
N GLY A 340 -15.65 1.65 9.43
CA GLY A 340 -16.25 2.98 9.34
C GLY A 340 -16.04 3.84 10.60
N ARG A 341 -14.94 3.63 11.32
CA ARG A 341 -14.56 4.40 12.51
C ARG A 341 -13.17 4.99 12.32
N PHE A 342 -12.78 5.93 13.14
CA PHE A 342 -11.45 6.52 13.11
C PHE A 342 -10.77 6.44 14.47
N ALA A 343 -9.61 5.80 14.52
CA ALA A 343 -8.73 5.79 15.68
C ALA A 343 -7.57 6.78 15.45
N ARG A 344 -7.47 7.78 16.32
CA ARG A 344 -6.34 8.73 16.31
C ARG A 344 -5.13 8.04 16.90
N ILE A 345 -4.01 8.09 16.18
CA ILE A 345 -2.70 7.65 16.70
C ILE A 345 -1.92 8.88 17.19
N ARG A 346 -1.28 8.72 18.34
CA ARG A 346 -0.31 9.68 18.87
C ARG A 346 0.92 8.94 19.35
N LYS A 347 2.11 9.41 18.97
CA LYS A 347 3.37 8.95 19.55
C LYS A 347 3.53 9.61 20.92
N GLU A 348 3.38 8.84 21.99
CA GLU A 348 3.43 9.33 23.38
C GLU A 348 4.86 9.49 23.89
N ARG A 349 5.73 8.56 23.50
CA ARG A 349 7.12 8.53 23.94
C ARG A 349 8.03 8.20 22.76
N GLN A 350 9.19 8.83 22.72
CA GLN A 350 10.29 8.45 21.83
C GLN A 350 11.12 7.33 22.46
N GLU A 351 11.91 6.66 21.65
CA GLU A 351 12.96 5.77 22.18
C GLU A 351 13.97 6.58 22.99
N GLY A 352 14.45 6.00 24.08
CA GLY A 352 15.38 6.68 24.97
C GLY A 352 15.74 5.81 26.17
N VAL A 353 16.27 6.46 27.18
CA VAL A 353 16.63 5.82 28.45
C VAL A 353 15.82 6.50 29.56
N ALA A 354 15.20 5.70 30.42
CA ALA A 354 14.46 6.17 31.58
C ALA A 354 14.90 5.42 32.85
N GLN A 355 14.79 6.08 33.98
CA GLN A 355 14.93 5.39 35.26
C GLN A 355 13.56 4.91 35.75
N ILE A 356 13.44 3.61 35.98
CA ILE A 356 12.22 2.95 36.51
C ILE A 356 12.65 2.18 37.75
N GLU A 357 12.08 2.54 38.93
CA GLU A 357 12.40 1.92 40.23
C GLU A 357 13.92 1.88 40.52
N GLY A 358 14.64 2.96 40.20
CA GLY A 358 16.08 3.06 40.40
C GLY A 358 16.96 2.31 39.39
N ARG A 359 16.37 1.66 38.41
CA ARG A 359 17.11 0.97 37.33
C ARG A 359 17.07 1.77 36.04
N THR A 360 18.20 1.88 35.37
CA THR A 360 18.29 2.45 34.03
C THR A 360 17.75 1.45 32.99
N VAL A 361 16.63 1.76 32.35
CA VAL A 361 15.98 0.90 31.36
C VAL A 361 15.92 1.61 30.02
N LYS A 362 16.28 0.91 28.95
CA LYS A 362 16.01 1.37 27.58
C LYS A 362 14.50 1.35 27.34
N THR A 363 13.93 2.51 27.07
CA THR A 363 12.50 2.65 26.76
C THR A 363 12.29 2.72 25.26
N ARG A 364 11.27 2.02 24.78
CA ARG A 364 10.88 2.01 23.36
C ARG A 364 9.86 3.10 23.06
N ALA A 365 9.71 3.45 21.79
CA ALA A 365 8.63 4.31 21.34
C ALA A 365 7.28 3.72 21.79
N ALA A 366 6.35 4.57 22.18
CA ALA A 366 5.00 4.16 22.57
C ALA A 366 3.96 4.97 21.78
N TYR A 367 2.92 4.30 21.35
CA TYR A 367 1.82 4.86 20.57
C TYR A 367 0.53 4.68 21.34
N SER A 368 -0.25 5.74 21.47
CA SER A 368 -1.61 5.67 21.98
C SER A 368 -2.61 5.79 20.84
N LEU A 369 -3.66 5.01 20.92
CA LEU A 369 -4.79 5.06 20.01
C LEU A 369 -6.03 5.56 20.79
N TRP A 370 -6.78 6.46 20.16
CA TRP A 370 -8.00 7.02 20.70
C TRP A 370 -9.11 6.87 19.68
N LEU A 371 -10.12 6.08 20.02
CA LEU A 371 -11.28 5.89 19.16
C LEU A 371 -12.17 7.13 19.24
N LEU A 372 -12.36 7.80 18.10
CA LEU A 372 -13.20 8.98 18.02
C LEU A 372 -14.62 8.61 17.63
N THR A 373 -15.59 9.15 18.39
CA THR A 373 -17.02 9.00 18.06
C THR A 373 -17.46 10.13 17.11
N SER A 374 -18.17 9.79 16.04
CA SER A 374 -18.62 10.70 14.99
C SER A 374 -19.72 11.68 15.41
N LYS A 375 -20.23 11.59 16.65
CA LYS A 375 -21.38 12.36 17.15
C LYS A 375 -21.12 13.86 17.39
N ARG A 376 -19.88 14.35 17.25
CA ARG A 376 -19.60 15.80 17.36
C ARG A 376 -19.80 16.48 16.03
N LYS A 377 -20.60 17.56 15.99
CA LYS A 377 -20.89 18.41 14.80
C LYS A 377 -19.63 18.95 14.07
N ASN A 378 -18.47 18.95 14.72
CA ASN A 378 -17.16 19.33 14.19
C ASN A 378 -16.20 18.14 14.28
N ALA A 379 -16.59 16.99 13.74
CA ALA A 379 -15.71 15.81 13.73
C ALA A 379 -14.41 16.15 12.97
N ASP A 380 -13.29 15.76 13.58
CA ASP A 380 -11.95 15.91 13.01
C ASP A 380 -11.72 14.99 11.80
N PHE A 381 -12.74 14.25 11.37
CA PHE A 381 -12.73 13.32 10.26
C PHE A 381 -14.14 13.13 9.72
N ARG A 382 -14.25 12.63 8.50
CA ARG A 382 -15.52 12.21 7.88
C ARG A 382 -15.36 10.78 7.36
N VAL A 383 -16.41 9.99 7.46
CA VAL A 383 -16.48 8.66 6.84
C VAL A 383 -17.43 8.76 5.66
N ASN A 384 -17.01 8.32 4.48
CA ASN A 384 -17.85 8.05 3.33
C ASN A 384 -17.87 6.54 3.03
N GLY A 385 -18.49 6.12 1.91
CA GLY A 385 -18.60 4.70 1.54
C GLY A 385 -17.27 3.95 1.58
N ASP A 386 -16.23 4.52 0.97
CA ASP A 386 -14.96 3.82 0.69
C ASP A 386 -13.77 4.33 1.51
N PHE A 387 -13.89 5.50 2.18
CA PHE A 387 -12.76 6.13 2.86
C PHE A 387 -13.12 6.77 4.19
N VAL A 388 -12.13 6.84 5.07
CA VAL A 388 -12.09 7.79 6.17
C VAL A 388 -11.26 8.99 5.74
N ILE A 389 -11.87 10.16 5.72
CA ILE A 389 -11.29 11.42 5.23
C ILE A 389 -10.73 12.18 6.41
N VAL A 390 -9.43 12.48 6.39
CA VAL A 390 -8.70 13.10 7.49
C VAL A 390 -8.01 14.39 7.03
N PRO A 391 -8.29 15.56 7.64
CA PRO A 391 -7.63 16.80 7.27
C PRO A 391 -6.12 16.77 7.46
N ILE A 392 -5.37 17.33 6.52
CA ILE A 392 -3.93 17.53 6.66
C ILE A 392 -3.69 18.65 7.69
N ARG A 393 -2.87 18.35 8.69
CA ARG A 393 -2.52 19.30 9.77
C ARG A 393 -1.27 20.10 9.46
N LYS A 394 -0.29 19.47 8.82
CA LYS A 394 1.00 20.11 8.52
C LYS A 394 1.63 19.45 7.30
N VAL A 395 2.20 20.29 6.47
CA VAL A 395 3.12 19.92 5.40
C VAL A 395 4.42 20.70 5.63
N SER A 396 5.56 20.04 5.63
CA SER A 396 6.86 20.69 5.82
C SER A 396 7.94 20.01 4.98
N ARG A 397 8.90 20.78 4.51
CA ARG A 397 10.06 20.25 3.78
C ARG A 397 11.19 19.93 4.74
N VAL A 398 11.82 18.78 4.55
CA VAL A 398 12.93 18.27 5.37
C VAL A 398 14.10 17.97 4.42
N PRO A 399 15.29 18.56 4.62
CA PRO A 399 16.48 18.21 3.84
C PRO A 399 16.78 16.70 3.97
N TYR A 400 17.13 16.08 2.85
CA TYR A 400 17.42 14.66 2.80
C TYR A 400 18.53 14.35 1.81
N SER A 401 19.42 13.44 2.18
CA SER A 401 20.44 12.89 1.28
C SER A 401 20.60 11.41 1.62
N GLY A 402 20.26 10.54 0.70
CA GLY A 402 20.32 9.09 0.87
C GLY A 402 19.46 8.37 -0.15
N GLU A 403 19.35 7.06 -0.01
CA GLU A 403 18.53 6.23 -0.86
C GLU A 403 17.04 6.51 -0.64
N VAL A 404 16.26 6.49 -1.72
CA VAL A 404 14.79 6.50 -1.69
C VAL A 404 14.26 5.34 -2.52
N ARG A 405 13.08 4.84 -2.16
CA ARG A 405 12.48 3.63 -2.73
C ARG A 405 11.03 3.82 -3.13
N ASN A 406 10.58 2.98 -4.06
CA ASN A 406 9.18 2.88 -4.45
C ASN A 406 8.81 1.43 -4.76
N LEU A 407 7.51 1.12 -4.76
CA LEU A 407 6.95 -0.18 -5.13
C LEU A 407 5.95 0.01 -6.26
N GLU A 408 5.98 -0.86 -7.25
CA GLU A 408 4.87 -1.06 -8.17
C GLU A 408 4.01 -2.21 -7.65
N THR A 409 2.69 -2.08 -7.76
CA THR A 409 1.72 -3.04 -7.24
C THR A 409 0.63 -3.33 -8.27
N THR A 410 -0.09 -4.44 -8.13
CA THR A 410 -1.11 -4.87 -9.10
C THR A 410 -2.29 -3.91 -9.25
N ASP A 411 -2.57 -3.04 -8.26
CA ASP A 411 -3.61 -1.99 -8.33
C ASP A 411 -3.02 -0.58 -8.33
N ASN A 412 -1.68 -0.48 -8.43
CA ASN A 412 -0.94 0.75 -8.55
C ASN A 412 -0.97 1.65 -7.32
N THR A 413 -1.39 1.11 -6.20
CA THR A 413 -1.46 1.83 -4.94
C THR A 413 -0.81 1.03 -3.81
N TYR A 414 -0.30 1.73 -2.81
CA TYR A 414 0.04 1.16 -1.52
C TYR A 414 -0.15 2.20 -0.42
N LEU A 415 -0.09 1.77 0.83
CA LEU A 415 -0.35 2.65 1.96
C LEU A 415 0.94 3.07 2.65
N VAL A 416 1.15 4.37 2.76
CA VAL A 416 2.17 4.99 3.61
C VAL A 416 1.48 5.70 4.78
N SER A 417 1.73 5.23 6.01
CA SER A 417 0.99 5.69 7.21
C SER A 417 -0.54 5.71 7.01
N ASN A 418 -1.08 4.67 6.36
CA ASN A 418 -2.49 4.52 5.98
C ASN A 418 -3.02 5.54 4.95
N SER A 419 -2.18 6.40 4.38
CA SER A 419 -2.54 7.26 3.25
C SER A 419 -2.28 6.54 1.94
N VAL A 420 -3.19 6.67 0.98
CA VAL A 420 -3.05 6.06 -0.35
C VAL A 420 -2.06 6.87 -1.17
N VAL A 421 -1.04 6.20 -1.69
CA VAL A 421 -0.03 6.73 -2.61
C VAL A 421 -0.02 5.92 -3.91
N HIS A 422 0.52 6.50 -4.99
CA HIS A 422 0.43 5.93 -6.34
C HIS A 422 1.76 6.02 -7.09
N ASN A 423 1.94 5.14 -8.11
CA ASN A 423 3.05 5.14 -9.06
C ASN A 423 2.59 5.60 -10.44
N CYS A 424 3.48 6.26 -11.20
CA CYS A 424 3.15 6.90 -12.48
C CYS A 424 3.32 6.00 -13.73
N SER A 425 3.99 4.86 -13.64
CA SER A 425 4.33 4.01 -14.81
C SER A 425 3.35 2.87 -15.09
N VAL A 426 2.27 2.87 -14.42
CA VAL A 426 1.40 1.71 -14.21
C VAL A 426 0.41 1.45 -15.32
N GLU A 427 -0.02 2.48 -16.03
CA GLU A 427 -1.04 2.34 -17.07
C GLU A 427 -0.54 1.55 -18.27
N VAL A 428 0.76 1.59 -18.57
CA VAL A 428 1.36 0.73 -19.59
C VAL A 428 1.45 -0.71 -19.10
N GLY A 429 1.84 -0.93 -17.84
CA GLY A 429 1.80 -2.25 -17.22
C GLY A 429 0.38 -2.82 -17.14
N ALA A 430 -0.62 -2.00 -16.80
CA ALA A 430 -2.02 -2.40 -16.84
C ALA A 430 -2.49 -2.74 -18.26
N ALA A 431 -2.03 -2.02 -19.28
CA ALA A 431 -2.31 -2.32 -20.68
C ALA A 431 -1.65 -3.63 -21.15
N ALA A 432 -0.48 -3.98 -20.61
CA ALA A 432 0.19 -5.26 -20.83
C ALA A 432 -0.48 -6.42 -20.08
N GLY A 433 -1.20 -6.14 -18.98
CA GLY A 433 -1.86 -7.16 -18.18
C GLY A 433 -3.00 -7.90 -18.90
N ALA A 434 -3.35 -9.09 -18.41
CA ALA A 434 -4.31 -10.02 -19.02
C ALA A 434 -5.71 -9.44 -19.31
N ARG A 435 -6.11 -8.35 -18.64
CA ARG A 435 -7.40 -7.70 -18.89
C ARG A 435 -7.42 -6.93 -20.21
N PHE A 436 -6.32 -6.25 -20.54
CA PHE A 436 -6.23 -5.37 -21.71
C PHE A 436 -5.38 -5.98 -22.82
N ASP A 437 -4.38 -6.79 -22.45
CA ASP A 437 -3.56 -7.59 -23.34
C ASP A 437 -3.12 -6.80 -24.59
N MET A 438 -2.24 -5.83 -24.39
CA MET A 438 -1.77 -4.95 -25.48
C MET A 438 -1.06 -5.73 -26.59
N GLU A 439 -0.62 -6.95 -26.33
CA GLU A 439 -0.04 -7.85 -27.34
C GLU A 439 -1.04 -8.15 -28.47
N ARG A 440 -2.34 -8.17 -28.17
CA ARG A 440 -3.42 -8.27 -29.17
C ARG A 440 -3.40 -7.15 -30.21
N PHE A 441 -2.80 -6.02 -29.86
CA PHE A 441 -2.64 -4.87 -30.76
C PHE A 441 -1.31 -4.93 -31.50
N GLY A 442 -0.56 -6.03 -31.42
CA GLY A 442 0.69 -6.26 -32.13
C GLY A 442 1.87 -5.51 -31.51
N THR A 443 1.81 -5.21 -30.23
CA THR A 443 2.93 -4.62 -29.47
C THR A 443 3.46 -5.67 -28.52
N LEU A 444 4.68 -6.15 -28.75
CA LEU A 444 5.41 -6.98 -27.80
C LEU A 444 6.38 -6.09 -27.01
N GLU A 445 6.47 -6.36 -25.72
CA GLU A 445 7.45 -5.71 -24.86
C GLU A 445 8.84 -6.24 -25.20
N ALA A 446 9.71 -5.41 -25.78
CA ALA A 446 11.08 -5.83 -26.06
C ALA A 446 12.01 -5.32 -24.99
N PHE A 447 12.66 -6.25 -24.35
CA PHE A 447 13.70 -5.98 -23.36
C PHE A 447 15.07 -5.92 -24.05
N GLY A 448 15.79 -4.81 -23.89
CA GLY A 448 17.21 -4.82 -24.02
C GLY A 448 17.87 -3.72 -24.85
N SER A 449 17.37 -3.29 -25.97
CA SER A 449 18.07 -2.27 -26.77
C SER A 449 17.14 -1.34 -27.52
N LEU A 450 17.29 -0.03 -27.30
CA LEU A 450 16.61 1.02 -28.07
C LEU A 450 16.87 0.94 -29.57
N ARG A 451 18.03 0.43 -29.99
CA ARG A 451 18.36 0.24 -31.41
C ARG A 451 17.51 -0.83 -32.09
N ALA A 452 16.87 -1.71 -31.29
CA ALA A 452 15.97 -2.75 -31.79
C ALA A 452 14.50 -2.36 -31.69
N CYS A 453 14.18 -1.15 -31.20
CA CYS A 453 12.81 -0.70 -30.96
C CYS A 453 12.33 0.21 -32.09
N ASP A 454 11.05 0.01 -32.50
CA ASP A 454 10.38 0.82 -33.50
C ASP A 454 9.51 1.92 -32.89
N LEU A 455 9.14 1.77 -31.62
CA LEU A 455 8.27 2.68 -30.89
C LEU A 455 8.90 3.06 -29.54
N ILE A 456 8.98 4.37 -29.29
CA ILE A 456 9.32 4.91 -27.98
C ILE A 456 8.07 5.54 -27.36
N ILE A 457 7.75 5.14 -26.12
CA ILE A 457 6.70 5.77 -25.33
C ILE A 457 7.37 6.61 -24.27
N VAL A 458 7.10 7.91 -24.28
CA VAL A 458 7.63 8.85 -23.30
C VAL A 458 6.56 9.18 -22.28
N MET A 459 6.82 8.82 -21.03
CA MET A 459 5.92 9.04 -19.88
C MET A 459 6.65 9.82 -18.80
N GLY A 460 5.93 10.73 -18.12
CA GLY A 460 6.49 11.50 -17.02
C GLY A 460 7.08 12.84 -17.43
N THR A 461 7.58 13.59 -16.44
CA THR A 461 8.08 14.96 -16.60
C THR A 461 9.48 14.96 -17.21
N VAL A 462 9.64 15.57 -18.38
CA VAL A 462 10.94 15.72 -19.06
C VAL A 462 11.62 17.00 -18.60
N THR A 463 12.73 16.85 -17.89
CA THR A 463 13.53 18.02 -17.49
C THR A 463 14.46 18.47 -18.62
N ARG A 464 14.84 19.75 -18.62
CA ARG A 464 15.82 20.31 -19.58
C ARG A 464 17.16 19.57 -19.54
N LYS A 465 17.55 19.02 -18.38
CA LYS A 465 18.76 18.21 -18.23
C LYS A 465 18.64 16.85 -18.93
N LEU A 466 17.44 16.29 -18.98
CA LEU A 466 17.17 14.97 -19.56
C LEU A 466 16.90 15.06 -21.07
N ALA A 467 16.41 16.18 -21.55
CA ALA A 467 16.06 16.40 -22.95
C ALA A 467 17.14 15.99 -23.96
N PRO A 468 18.44 16.36 -23.80
CA PRO A 468 19.49 15.93 -24.73
C PRO A 468 19.68 14.40 -24.75
N ARG A 469 19.46 13.72 -23.60
CA ARG A 469 19.56 12.27 -23.53
C ARG A 469 18.39 11.58 -24.21
N LEU A 470 17.17 12.11 -24.03
CA LEU A 470 15.99 11.61 -24.74
C LEU A 470 16.16 11.73 -26.26
N LYS A 471 16.67 12.87 -26.73
CA LYS A 471 16.98 13.06 -28.15
C LYS A 471 18.03 12.06 -28.63
N MET A 472 19.12 11.89 -27.91
CA MET A 472 20.18 10.93 -28.25
C MET A 472 19.66 9.51 -28.36
N VAL A 473 18.75 9.11 -27.43
CA VAL A 473 18.10 7.81 -27.44
C VAL A 473 17.22 7.65 -28.68
N TYR A 474 16.40 8.65 -28.99
CA TYR A 474 15.56 8.67 -30.18
C TYR A 474 16.40 8.57 -31.46
N ASP A 475 17.51 9.30 -31.55
CA ASP A 475 18.40 9.31 -32.73
C ASP A 475 19.11 7.95 -32.94
N GLN A 476 19.19 7.09 -31.90
CA GLN A 476 19.77 5.74 -32.01
C GLN A 476 18.75 4.68 -32.48
N MET A 477 17.46 4.98 -32.49
CA MET A 477 16.46 4.06 -33.02
C MET A 477 16.54 3.92 -34.52
N ALA A 478 16.29 2.70 -35.02
CA ALA A 478 16.24 2.42 -36.45
C ALA A 478 15.00 3.06 -37.10
N GLU A 479 15.08 3.46 -38.36
CA GLU A 479 13.91 3.91 -39.11
C GLU A 479 13.17 2.73 -39.76
N PRO A 480 11.82 2.76 -39.81
CA PRO A 480 10.93 3.81 -39.34
C PRO A 480 10.74 3.73 -37.81
N ARG A 481 10.80 4.88 -37.15
CA ARG A 481 10.67 5.02 -35.69
C ARG A 481 9.48 5.91 -35.35
N TYR A 482 8.80 5.59 -34.25
CA TYR A 482 7.58 6.25 -33.81
C TYR A 482 7.68 6.69 -32.37
N VAL A 483 6.94 7.74 -32.01
CA VAL A 483 6.94 8.34 -30.67
C VAL A 483 5.51 8.51 -30.18
N VAL A 484 5.22 7.99 -28.99
CA VAL A 484 3.98 8.27 -28.27
C VAL A 484 4.31 9.10 -27.03
N ALA A 485 3.74 10.29 -26.94
CA ALA A 485 3.75 11.11 -25.73
C ALA A 485 2.55 10.72 -24.85
N MET A 486 2.82 10.12 -23.70
CA MET A 486 1.78 9.60 -22.81
C MET A 486 1.71 10.43 -21.52
N GLY A 487 0.55 11.00 -21.26
CA GLY A 487 0.26 11.79 -20.08
C GLY A 487 0.60 13.27 -20.20
N ALA A 488 -0.08 14.09 -19.40
CA ALA A 488 0.07 15.56 -19.41
C ALA A 488 1.52 16.01 -19.24
N CYS A 489 2.34 15.28 -18.49
CA CYS A 489 3.73 15.63 -18.22
C CYS A 489 4.60 15.63 -19.48
N SER A 490 4.46 14.64 -20.36
CA SER A 490 5.20 14.54 -21.62
C SER A 490 4.61 15.41 -22.73
N ILE A 491 3.30 15.72 -22.66
CA ILE A 491 2.57 16.48 -23.67
C ILE A 491 2.77 17.99 -23.51
N THR A 492 2.66 18.50 -22.27
CA THR A 492 2.64 19.94 -21.98
C THR A 492 3.51 20.34 -20.79
N GLY A 493 4.33 19.43 -20.25
CA GLY A 493 4.98 19.63 -18.96
C GLY A 493 4.05 19.37 -17.76
N GLY A 494 2.75 19.14 -18.02
CA GLY A 494 1.76 18.81 -17.01
C GLY A 494 1.65 19.86 -15.93
N LEU A 495 1.68 19.41 -14.67
CA LEU A 495 1.63 20.27 -13.49
C LEU A 495 2.86 21.19 -13.34
N TYR A 496 3.94 20.93 -14.09
CA TYR A 496 5.20 21.69 -14.05
C TYR A 496 5.46 22.51 -15.32
N PHE A 497 4.42 22.78 -16.09
CA PHE A 497 4.55 23.49 -17.37
C PHE A 497 5.25 24.87 -17.26
N ASP A 498 5.16 25.51 -16.10
CA ASP A 498 5.79 26.79 -15.77
C ASP A 498 7.13 26.68 -15.03
N SER A 499 7.58 25.45 -14.73
CA SER A 499 8.86 25.24 -14.05
C SER A 499 10.04 25.58 -14.98
N TYR A 500 11.02 26.34 -14.48
CA TYR A 500 12.20 26.74 -15.23
C TYR A 500 13.04 25.56 -15.75
N ASN A 501 12.92 24.39 -15.15
CA ASN A 501 13.72 23.20 -15.44
C ASN A 501 12.95 22.08 -16.17
N VAL A 502 11.70 22.31 -16.55
CA VAL A 502 10.85 21.35 -17.24
C VAL A 502 10.58 21.79 -18.68
N LEU A 503 10.50 20.82 -19.60
CA LEU A 503 10.03 21.05 -20.97
C LEU A 503 8.51 21.18 -20.99
N ARG A 504 8.01 22.07 -21.83
CA ARG A 504 6.56 22.27 -22.05
C ARG A 504 5.94 21.28 -23.03
N GLY A 505 6.66 20.24 -23.39
CA GLY A 505 6.29 19.16 -24.28
C GLY A 505 7.55 18.49 -24.83
N ILE A 506 7.46 17.23 -25.20
CA ILE A 506 8.59 16.51 -25.81
C ILE A 506 8.68 16.77 -27.32
N ASP A 507 7.61 17.27 -27.92
CA ASP A 507 7.53 17.67 -29.32
C ASP A 507 8.48 18.82 -29.70
N ASP A 508 8.94 19.59 -28.70
CA ASP A 508 10.03 20.57 -28.88
C ASP A 508 11.39 19.92 -29.21
N ILE A 509 11.59 18.62 -28.91
CA ILE A 509 12.90 17.96 -29.02
C ILE A 509 12.91 16.73 -29.93
N ILE A 510 11.80 16.00 -30.03
CA ILE A 510 11.61 14.83 -30.89
C ILE A 510 10.20 14.86 -31.51
N PRO A 511 10.04 14.40 -32.77
CA PRO A 511 8.71 14.37 -33.39
C PRO A 511 7.81 13.38 -32.67
N VAL A 512 6.59 13.81 -32.35
CA VAL A 512 5.58 12.96 -31.68
C VAL A 512 4.55 12.52 -32.70
N ASP A 513 4.28 11.21 -32.74
CA ASP A 513 3.31 10.62 -33.64
C ASP A 513 1.89 10.59 -33.07
N VAL A 514 1.78 10.31 -31.77
CA VAL A 514 0.50 10.24 -31.05
C VAL A 514 0.63 10.83 -29.67
N PHE A 515 -0.35 11.62 -29.27
CA PHE A 515 -0.52 12.16 -27.93
C PHE A 515 -1.63 11.41 -27.20
N VAL A 516 -1.33 10.86 -26.03
CA VAL A 516 -2.30 10.17 -25.17
C VAL A 516 -2.52 11.02 -23.90
N PRO A 517 -3.60 11.83 -23.84
CA PRO A 517 -3.84 12.72 -22.73
C PRO A 517 -4.31 11.98 -21.49
N GLY A 518 -3.99 12.54 -20.32
CA GLY A 518 -4.39 12.04 -18.99
C GLY A 518 -3.33 12.37 -17.95
N CYS A 519 -3.71 12.23 -16.66
CA CYS A 519 -2.78 12.43 -15.56
C CYS A 519 -3.18 11.52 -14.37
N PRO A 520 -2.84 10.24 -14.43
CA PRO A 520 -2.34 9.45 -15.57
C PRO A 520 -3.42 9.17 -16.62
N PRO A 521 -3.07 8.82 -17.87
CA PRO A 521 -4.01 8.30 -18.85
C PRO A 521 -4.53 6.92 -18.43
N ARG A 522 -5.74 6.58 -18.75
CA ARG A 522 -6.25 5.22 -18.55
C ARG A 522 -5.61 4.24 -19.55
N ALA A 523 -5.53 2.95 -19.17
CA ALA A 523 -5.01 1.90 -20.06
C ALA A 523 -5.76 1.86 -21.40
N GLU A 524 -7.09 2.07 -21.40
CA GLU A 524 -7.92 2.14 -22.61
C GLU A 524 -7.51 3.31 -23.51
N ALA A 525 -7.18 4.48 -22.93
CA ALA A 525 -6.72 5.63 -23.70
C ALA A 525 -5.36 5.37 -24.37
N PHE A 526 -4.47 4.65 -23.70
CA PHE A 526 -3.21 4.21 -24.27
C PHE A 526 -3.42 3.23 -25.42
N LEU A 527 -4.25 2.21 -25.25
CA LEU A 527 -4.59 1.27 -26.33
C LEU A 527 -5.21 1.97 -27.56
N GLN A 528 -6.09 2.95 -27.31
CA GLN A 528 -6.60 3.81 -28.39
C GLN A 528 -5.49 4.59 -29.08
N GLY A 529 -4.51 5.10 -28.35
CA GLY A 529 -3.32 5.72 -28.89
C GLY A 529 -2.52 4.78 -29.81
N LEU A 530 -2.36 3.51 -29.43
CA LEU A 530 -1.72 2.50 -30.27
C LEU A 530 -2.51 2.24 -31.58
N VAL A 531 -3.84 2.17 -31.50
CA VAL A 531 -4.71 2.02 -32.69
C VAL A 531 -4.54 3.22 -33.63
N LEU A 532 -4.55 4.43 -33.10
CA LEU A 532 -4.31 5.66 -33.91
C LEU A 532 -2.93 5.65 -34.56
N LEU A 533 -1.89 5.20 -33.85
CA LEU A 533 -0.56 5.03 -34.43
C LEU A 533 -0.57 4.03 -35.58
N GLN A 534 -1.21 2.88 -35.41
CA GLN A 534 -1.35 1.88 -36.47
C GLN A 534 -2.08 2.43 -37.70
N GLU A 535 -3.13 3.23 -37.52
CA GLU A 535 -3.82 3.90 -38.62
C GLU A 535 -2.91 4.90 -39.35
N LYS A 536 -2.11 5.68 -38.61
CA LYS A 536 -1.12 6.60 -39.18
C LYS A 536 -0.09 5.86 -40.03
N ILE A 537 0.42 4.74 -39.53
CA ILE A 537 1.38 3.88 -40.24
C ILE A 537 0.78 3.33 -41.55
N ARG A 538 -0.47 2.89 -41.50
CA ARG A 538 -1.16 2.38 -42.71
C ARG A 538 -1.33 3.47 -43.77
N LYS A 539 -1.76 4.66 -43.36
CA LYS A 539 -1.95 5.80 -44.26
C LYS A 539 -0.63 6.23 -44.94
N SER A 540 0.47 6.29 -44.18
CA SER A 540 1.77 6.64 -44.73
C SER A 540 2.28 5.64 -45.78
N ARG A 541 1.96 4.35 -45.61
CA ARG A 541 2.32 3.30 -46.59
C ARG A 541 1.49 3.35 -47.86
N SER A 542 0.22 3.76 -47.78
CA SER A 542 -0.63 3.86 -49.00
C SER A 542 -0.19 4.99 -49.91
N ILE A 543 0.54 6.01 -49.38
CA ILE A 543 1.04 7.13 -50.17
C ILE A 543 2.42 6.82 -50.80
N SER A 544 3.23 5.95 -50.17
CA SER A 544 4.54 5.55 -50.71
C SER A 544 4.49 4.39 -51.73
N GLY A 545 3.31 3.86 -51.94
CA GLY A 545 3.03 2.74 -52.89
C GLY A 545 2.40 3.18 -54.22
N ARG A 546 2.52 4.47 -54.60
CA ARG A 546 2.16 4.99 -55.94
C ARG A 546 3.40 5.35 -56.70
#